data_ceb3069800254174c119dbfbf9daa972
#
_entry.id   ceb3069800254174c119dbfbf9daa972
#
_cell.length_a   1.000
_cell.length_b   1.000
_cell.length_c   1.000
_cell.angle_alpha   90.00
_cell.angle_beta   90.00
_cell.angle_gamma   90.00
#
_symmetry.space_group_name_H-M   'P 1'
#
loop_
_entity.id
_entity.type
_entity.pdbx_description
1 polymer ?
#
loop_
_entity_poly.entity_id
_entity_poly.type
_entity_poly.pdbx_seq_one_letter_code
_entity_poly.pdbx_strand_id
1 'polypeptide(L)'
;MERRGFSIKTFESKKELTAWIPAIVELYNETFLENWEFNPITEAEGKVIGERLLSIADPKLIKLVMKGDAIAGFLFGFPDISEGIRRANGRIWPFGWFWLLRDMKKTRWINLNGAGILAPYRGLGVNAILYAEMEKTIRSGAFEHADLVQMEEHVLTLEDTKTMGGQIYKRHRIYERHL
;
A
#
# COMPACT_ATOMS: atom_id res chain seq x y z
N MET A 1 -12.88 -10.19 16.47
CA MET A 1 -11.59 -10.37 15.79
C MET A 1 -10.43 -10.71 16.73
N GLU A 2 -10.47 -10.29 17.96
CA GLU A 2 -9.51 -10.68 19.03
C GLU A 2 -9.39 -12.19 19.30
N ARG A 3 -10.39 -12.99 18.91
CA ARG A 3 -10.43 -14.44 19.18
C ARG A 3 -9.30 -15.26 18.54
N ARG A 4 -8.54 -14.68 17.58
CA ARG A 4 -7.40 -15.38 16.94
C ARG A 4 -6.05 -14.74 17.29
N GLY A 5 -6.02 -13.75 18.19
CA GLY A 5 -4.81 -13.07 18.63
C GLY A 5 -4.13 -12.21 17.56
N PHE A 6 -4.89 -11.73 16.56
CA PHE A 6 -4.42 -10.73 15.63
C PHE A 6 -4.81 -9.33 16.11
N SER A 7 -3.90 -8.38 15.96
CA SER A 7 -4.11 -6.97 16.23
C SER A 7 -3.67 -6.10 15.04
N ILE A 8 -4.17 -4.86 14.98
CA ILE A 8 -3.75 -3.90 13.96
C ILE A 8 -2.76 -2.92 14.58
N LYS A 9 -1.62 -2.75 13.93
CA LYS A 9 -0.68 -1.67 14.15
C LYS A 9 -1.01 -0.54 13.16
N THR A 10 -1.34 0.61 13.72
CA THR A 10 -1.49 1.90 13.01
C THR A 10 -0.40 2.84 13.45
N PHE A 11 -0.14 3.88 12.67
CA PHE A 11 0.89 4.87 12.94
C PHE A 11 0.27 6.24 13.12
N GLU A 12 0.67 6.96 14.15
CA GLU A 12 0.18 8.31 14.41
C GLU A 12 1.09 9.39 13.83
N SER A 13 2.36 9.06 13.57
CA SER A 13 3.33 10.00 13.05
C SER A 13 4.29 9.39 12.04
N LYS A 14 4.85 10.25 11.17
CA LYS A 14 5.92 9.83 10.24
C LYS A 14 7.16 9.35 10.99
N LYS A 15 7.48 9.93 12.14
CA LYS A 15 8.62 9.51 12.98
C LYS A 15 8.44 8.06 13.45
N GLU A 16 7.25 7.71 13.91
CA GLU A 16 6.93 6.34 14.30
C GLU A 16 7.04 5.39 13.10
N LEU A 17 6.43 5.74 11.97
CA LEU A 17 6.50 4.94 10.74
C LEU A 17 7.95 4.74 10.27
N THR A 18 8.80 5.78 10.38
CA THR A 18 10.23 5.68 10.01
C THR A 18 10.94 4.57 10.76
N ALA A 19 10.67 4.43 12.05
CA ALA A 19 11.29 3.39 12.87
C ALA A 19 10.91 1.96 12.44
N TRP A 20 9.81 1.81 11.70
CA TRP A 20 9.31 0.52 11.22
C TRP A 20 9.73 0.19 9.77
N ILE A 21 10.39 1.12 9.06
CA ILE A 21 10.81 0.90 7.67
C ILE A 21 11.64 -0.38 7.51
N PRO A 22 12.65 -0.68 8.34
CA PRO A 22 13.43 -1.90 8.18
C PRO A 22 12.56 -3.16 8.26
N ALA A 23 11.70 -3.26 9.25
CA ALA A 23 10.79 -4.39 9.41
C ALA A 23 9.76 -4.49 8.26
N ILE A 24 9.30 -3.35 7.74
CA ILE A 24 8.40 -3.29 6.58
C ILE A 24 9.11 -3.77 5.31
N VAL A 25 10.38 -3.41 5.10
CA VAL A 25 11.17 -3.86 3.95
C VAL A 25 11.40 -5.37 4.01
N GLU A 26 11.74 -5.91 5.17
CA GLU A 26 11.91 -7.34 5.38
C GLU A 26 10.60 -8.09 5.07
N LEU A 27 9.49 -7.63 5.65
CA LEU A 27 8.16 -8.17 5.41
C LEU A 27 7.77 -8.13 3.92
N TYR A 28 8.06 -7.02 3.23
CA TYR A 28 7.79 -6.85 1.81
C TYR A 28 8.58 -7.86 0.98
N ASN A 29 9.88 -7.99 1.25
CA ASN A 29 10.75 -8.94 0.57
C ASN A 29 10.27 -10.39 0.77
N GLU A 30 9.97 -10.78 2.01
CA GLU A 30 9.48 -12.13 2.32
C GLU A 30 8.14 -12.42 1.63
N THR A 31 7.23 -11.44 1.61
CA THR A 31 5.89 -11.59 1.03
C THR A 31 5.92 -11.84 -0.47
N PHE A 32 6.83 -11.15 -1.20
CA PHE A 32 6.87 -11.15 -2.65
C PHE A 32 8.02 -11.97 -3.25
N LEU A 33 8.79 -12.68 -2.42
CA LEU A 33 9.95 -13.45 -2.86
C LEU A 33 9.66 -14.45 -3.99
N GLU A 34 8.46 -15.01 -4.00
CA GLU A 34 8.02 -16.01 -5.00
C GLU A 34 7.35 -15.38 -6.23
N ASN A 35 7.18 -14.05 -6.26
CA ASN A 35 6.56 -13.38 -7.39
C ASN A 35 7.50 -13.34 -8.59
N TRP A 36 6.93 -13.45 -9.77
CA TRP A 36 7.65 -13.39 -11.04
C TRP A 36 8.51 -12.11 -11.14
N GLU A 37 9.77 -12.26 -11.49
CA GLU A 37 10.78 -11.18 -11.60
C GLU A 37 10.94 -10.27 -10.37
N PHE A 38 10.53 -10.73 -9.19
CA PHE A 38 10.75 -9.96 -7.97
C PHE A 38 12.22 -10.00 -7.57
N ASN A 39 12.80 -8.82 -7.39
CA ASN A 39 14.14 -8.65 -6.83
C ASN A 39 14.02 -8.07 -5.42
N PRO A 40 14.54 -8.74 -4.39
CA PRO A 40 14.50 -8.24 -3.02
C PRO A 40 15.15 -6.85 -2.90
N ILE A 41 14.49 -5.97 -2.19
CA ILE A 41 14.97 -4.63 -1.87
C ILE A 41 16.09 -4.77 -0.85
N THR A 42 17.27 -4.23 -1.14
CA THR A 42 18.38 -4.16 -0.18
C THR A 42 18.08 -3.16 0.94
N GLU A 43 18.75 -3.27 2.08
CA GLU A 43 18.58 -2.33 3.19
C GLU A 43 18.85 -0.88 2.77
N ALA A 44 19.89 -0.65 1.95
CA ALA A 44 20.22 0.68 1.43
C ALA A 44 19.13 1.25 0.52
N GLU A 45 18.58 0.43 -0.38
CA GLU A 45 17.45 0.81 -1.24
C GLU A 45 16.20 1.04 -0.41
N GLY A 46 15.91 0.16 0.56
CA GLY A 46 14.77 0.28 1.47
C GLY A 46 14.77 1.59 2.24
N LYS A 47 15.95 2.04 2.70
CA LYS A 47 16.09 3.34 3.35
C LYS A 47 15.74 4.49 2.40
N VAL A 48 16.29 4.49 1.19
CA VAL A 48 16.03 5.54 0.19
C VAL A 48 14.56 5.56 -0.24
N ILE A 49 13.99 4.39 -0.51
CA ILE A 49 12.58 4.24 -0.88
C ILE A 49 11.69 4.71 0.26
N GLY A 50 11.99 4.28 1.49
CA GLY A 50 11.24 4.66 2.68
C GLY A 50 11.24 6.17 2.91
N GLU A 51 12.37 6.84 2.82
CA GLU A 51 12.49 8.30 2.95
C GLU A 51 11.63 9.03 1.88
N ARG A 52 11.65 8.55 0.65
CA ARG A 52 10.84 9.11 -0.45
C ARG A 52 9.35 8.88 -0.23
N LEU A 53 8.95 7.68 0.12
CA LEU A 53 7.55 7.35 0.40
C LEU A 53 7.01 8.13 1.59
N LEU A 54 7.80 8.31 2.64
CA LEU A 54 7.43 9.13 3.80
C LEU A 54 7.10 10.58 3.43
N SER A 55 7.65 11.11 2.33
CA SER A 55 7.33 12.48 1.89
C SER A 55 5.85 12.63 1.52
N ILE A 56 5.26 11.59 0.93
CA ILE A 56 3.87 11.57 0.45
C ILE A 56 2.94 10.70 1.32
N ALA A 57 3.48 9.83 2.18
CA ALA A 57 2.69 8.94 3.01
C ALA A 57 1.90 9.69 4.08
N ASP A 58 0.65 9.31 4.24
CA ASP A 58 -0.12 9.54 5.46
C ASP A 58 0.04 8.30 6.35
N PRO A 59 0.63 8.42 7.55
CA PRO A 59 0.82 7.27 8.45
C PRO A 59 -0.47 6.49 8.75
N LYS A 60 -1.61 7.18 8.76
CA LYS A 60 -2.92 6.55 8.99
C LYS A 60 -3.33 5.59 7.89
N LEU A 61 -2.75 5.71 6.70
CA LEU A 61 -3.03 4.85 5.55
C LEU A 61 -2.07 3.66 5.44
N ILE A 62 -1.16 3.50 6.39
CA ILE A 62 -0.27 2.35 6.50
C ILE A 62 -0.78 1.44 7.61
N LYS A 63 -1.10 0.20 7.28
CA LYS A 63 -1.65 -0.79 8.21
C LYS A 63 -0.77 -2.03 8.25
N LEU A 64 -0.44 -2.49 9.45
CA LEU A 64 0.17 -3.79 9.65
C LEU A 64 -0.74 -4.65 10.51
N VAL A 65 -0.84 -5.94 10.21
CA VAL A 65 -1.46 -6.92 11.09
C VAL A 65 -0.37 -7.62 11.87
N MET A 66 -0.52 -7.62 13.18
CA MET A 66 0.39 -8.26 14.13
C MET A 66 -0.20 -9.58 14.64
N LYS A 67 0.67 -10.55 14.89
CA LYS A 67 0.36 -11.76 15.63
C LYS A 67 1.33 -11.85 16.80
N GLY A 68 0.91 -11.39 17.98
CA GLY A 68 1.85 -11.08 19.05
C GLY A 68 2.83 -10.00 18.59
N ASP A 69 4.13 -10.29 18.68
CA ASP A 69 5.20 -9.37 18.23
C ASP A 69 5.57 -9.54 16.75
N ALA A 70 5.07 -10.56 16.06
CA ALA A 70 5.36 -10.80 14.66
C ALA A 70 4.40 -10.04 13.73
N ILE A 71 4.91 -9.56 12.61
CA ILE A 71 4.08 -8.95 11.57
C ILE A 71 3.51 -10.08 10.70
N ALA A 72 2.19 -10.14 10.56
CA ALA A 72 1.50 -11.16 9.77
C ALA A 72 1.17 -10.68 8.34
N GLY A 73 1.04 -9.37 8.14
CA GLY A 73 0.70 -8.80 6.84
C GLY A 73 0.62 -7.28 6.88
N PHE A 74 0.43 -6.70 5.70
CA PHE A 74 0.39 -5.25 5.51
C PHE A 74 -0.60 -4.82 4.44
N LEU A 75 -1.00 -3.55 4.51
CA LEU A 75 -1.74 -2.85 3.48
C LEU A 75 -1.30 -1.38 3.47
N PHE A 76 -0.82 -0.91 2.32
CA PHE A 76 -0.35 0.45 2.13
C PHE A 76 -1.33 1.23 1.26
N GLY A 77 -1.71 2.40 1.76
CA GLY A 77 -2.50 3.36 1.03
C GLY A 77 -1.76 4.69 0.87
N PHE A 78 -1.96 5.32 -0.29
CA PHE A 78 -1.40 6.63 -0.60
C PHE A 78 -2.47 7.51 -1.24
N PRO A 79 -2.54 8.81 -0.89
CA PRO A 79 -3.38 9.73 -1.62
C PRO A 79 -3.02 9.72 -3.10
N ASP A 80 -4.00 9.68 -4.00
CA ASP A 80 -3.72 9.80 -5.44
C ASP A 80 -3.31 11.24 -5.78
N ILE A 81 -2.10 11.38 -6.30
CA ILE A 81 -1.49 12.66 -6.70
C ILE A 81 -1.35 12.79 -8.22
N SER A 82 -1.98 11.89 -8.97
CA SER A 82 -1.84 11.81 -10.44
C SER A 82 -2.23 13.11 -11.15
N GLU A 83 -3.27 13.76 -10.67
CA GLU A 83 -3.71 15.05 -11.24
C GLU A 83 -2.67 16.15 -10.99
N GLY A 84 -2.07 16.20 -9.80
CA GLY A 84 -0.99 17.13 -9.49
C GLY A 84 0.24 16.92 -10.36
N ILE A 85 0.63 15.65 -10.60
CA ILE A 85 1.73 15.28 -11.50
C ILE A 85 1.41 15.75 -12.93
N ARG A 86 0.18 15.53 -13.40
CA ARG A 86 -0.27 15.93 -14.75
C ARG A 86 -0.22 17.45 -14.92
N ARG A 87 -0.71 18.23 -13.94
CA ARG A 87 -0.64 19.70 -13.97
C ARG A 87 0.78 20.23 -13.92
N ALA A 88 1.65 19.53 -13.21
CA ALA A 88 3.07 19.86 -13.16
C ALA A 88 3.85 19.44 -14.43
N ASN A 89 3.18 18.80 -15.43
CA ASN A 89 3.84 18.18 -16.59
C ASN A 89 5.03 17.29 -16.21
N GLY A 90 4.94 16.56 -15.08
CA GLY A 90 6.01 15.72 -14.55
C GLY A 90 7.20 16.48 -13.96
N ARG A 91 7.17 17.80 -13.89
CA ARG A 91 8.26 18.63 -13.37
C ARG A 91 7.95 19.14 -11.97
N ILE A 92 8.73 18.71 -10.99
CA ILE A 92 8.55 19.15 -9.59
C ILE A 92 9.00 20.61 -9.41
N TRP A 93 10.09 21.00 -10.06
CA TRP A 93 10.68 22.32 -9.93
C TRP A 93 10.42 23.20 -11.17
N PRO A 94 10.15 24.52 -11.06
CA PRO A 94 10.11 25.31 -9.81
C PRO A 94 8.76 25.28 -9.06
N PHE A 95 7.62 25.02 -9.71
CA PHE A 95 6.30 25.18 -9.10
C PHE A 95 5.46 23.88 -9.04
N GLY A 96 5.96 22.77 -9.59
CA GLY A 96 5.22 21.51 -9.63
C GLY A 96 4.91 20.96 -8.24
N TRP A 97 5.81 21.13 -7.26
CA TRP A 97 5.60 20.75 -5.86
C TRP A 97 4.32 21.37 -5.25
N PHE A 98 3.94 22.56 -5.67
CA PHE A 98 2.72 23.22 -5.21
C PHE A 98 1.47 22.44 -5.65
N TRP A 99 1.45 21.96 -6.89
CA TRP A 99 0.35 21.16 -7.42
C TRP A 99 0.26 19.80 -6.71
N LEU A 100 1.40 19.17 -6.41
CA LEU A 100 1.44 17.90 -5.67
C LEU A 100 0.89 18.06 -4.26
N LEU A 101 1.36 19.07 -3.51
CA LEU A 101 0.88 19.32 -2.14
C LEU A 101 -0.60 19.69 -2.10
N ARG A 102 -1.06 20.47 -3.09
CA ARG A 102 -2.47 20.81 -3.22
C ARG A 102 -3.32 19.58 -3.49
N ASP A 103 -2.85 18.70 -4.38
CA ASP A 103 -3.55 17.49 -4.78
C ASP A 103 -3.64 16.50 -3.64
N MET A 104 -2.53 16.26 -2.95
CA MET A 104 -2.52 15.43 -1.72
C MET A 104 -3.58 15.82 -0.69
N LYS A 105 -3.87 17.13 -0.56
CA LYS A 105 -4.87 17.64 0.40
C LYS A 105 -6.30 17.61 -0.12
N LYS A 106 -6.51 17.53 -1.43
CA LYS A 106 -7.83 17.68 -2.06
C LYS A 106 -8.32 16.43 -2.74
N THR A 107 -7.44 15.46 -2.98
CA THR A 107 -7.83 14.22 -3.64
C THR A 107 -8.86 13.47 -2.80
N ARG A 108 -9.85 12.93 -3.48
CA ARG A 108 -10.85 12.02 -2.92
C ARG A 108 -10.55 10.57 -3.24
N TRP A 109 -9.41 10.34 -3.90
CA TRP A 109 -8.96 9.04 -4.30
C TRP A 109 -7.78 8.58 -3.43
N ILE A 110 -7.82 7.32 -3.02
CA ILE A 110 -6.70 6.64 -2.38
C ILE A 110 -6.25 5.48 -3.27
N ASN A 111 -4.96 5.38 -3.50
CA ASN A 111 -4.33 4.24 -4.15
C ASN A 111 -3.90 3.24 -3.08
N LEU A 112 -4.49 2.05 -3.07
CA LEU A 112 -4.05 0.93 -2.26
C LEU A 112 -2.98 0.18 -3.05
N ASN A 113 -1.72 0.52 -2.76
CA ASN A 113 -0.55 0.04 -3.49
C ASN A 113 0.35 -0.79 -2.58
N GLY A 114 0.12 -2.07 -2.59
CA GLY A 114 0.85 -3.05 -1.80
C GLY A 114 -0.01 -3.63 -0.67
N ALA A 115 -0.40 -4.85 -0.86
CA ALA A 115 -1.01 -5.69 0.16
C ALA A 115 -0.29 -7.04 0.17
N GLY A 116 0.02 -7.52 1.34
CA GLY A 116 0.67 -8.81 1.45
C GLY A 116 0.43 -9.48 2.79
N ILE A 117 0.41 -10.81 2.76
CA ILE A 117 0.27 -11.65 3.95
C ILE A 117 1.32 -12.74 3.88
N LEU A 118 2.09 -12.87 4.95
CA LEU A 118 3.06 -13.94 5.08
C LEU A 118 2.40 -15.32 5.01
N ALA A 119 3.06 -16.25 4.35
CA ALA A 119 2.55 -17.59 4.07
C ALA A 119 1.91 -18.29 5.28
N PRO A 120 2.50 -18.27 6.51
CA PRO A 120 1.91 -18.91 7.68
C PRO A 120 0.55 -18.34 8.12
N TYR A 121 0.20 -17.13 7.67
CA TYR A 121 -1.03 -16.43 8.09
C TYR A 121 -2.08 -16.33 6.98
N ARG A 122 -1.80 -16.88 5.79
CA ARG A 122 -2.75 -16.93 4.67
C ARG A 122 -3.95 -17.81 5.04
N GLY A 123 -5.14 -17.46 4.57
CA GLY A 123 -6.39 -18.20 4.86
C GLY A 123 -6.94 -18.00 6.28
N LEU A 124 -6.28 -17.24 7.15
CA LEU A 124 -6.72 -17.01 8.53
C LEU A 124 -7.60 -15.75 8.69
N GLY A 125 -7.95 -15.08 7.61
CA GLY A 125 -8.80 -13.89 7.60
C GLY A 125 -8.04 -12.57 7.82
N VAL A 126 -6.70 -12.57 7.67
CA VAL A 126 -5.85 -11.37 7.82
C VAL A 126 -6.22 -10.31 6.79
N ASN A 127 -6.54 -10.70 5.54
CA ASN A 127 -7.04 -9.79 4.49
C ASN A 127 -8.26 -9.01 4.96
N ALA A 128 -9.26 -9.71 5.50
CA ALA A 128 -10.49 -9.08 5.95
C ALA A 128 -10.23 -8.06 7.08
N ILE A 129 -9.26 -8.33 7.96
CA ILE A 129 -8.87 -7.40 9.02
C ILE A 129 -8.25 -6.13 8.40
N LEU A 130 -7.31 -6.28 7.46
CA LEU A 130 -6.63 -5.16 6.78
C LEU A 130 -7.63 -4.27 6.04
N TYR A 131 -8.49 -4.87 5.22
CA TYR A 131 -9.47 -4.13 4.44
C TYR A 131 -10.52 -3.45 5.33
N ALA A 132 -11.04 -4.13 6.37
CA ALA A 132 -11.99 -3.53 7.29
C ALA A 132 -11.40 -2.33 8.05
N GLU A 133 -10.13 -2.39 8.43
CA GLU A 133 -9.47 -1.29 9.11
C GLU A 133 -9.13 -0.13 8.15
N MET A 134 -8.75 -0.45 6.92
CA MET A 134 -8.57 0.57 5.89
C MET A 134 -9.87 1.25 5.53
N GLU A 135 -10.96 0.50 5.37
CA GLU A 135 -12.30 1.04 5.13
C GLU A 135 -12.73 2.04 6.21
N LYS A 136 -12.52 1.73 7.48
CA LYS A 136 -12.79 2.68 8.58
C LYS A 136 -12.01 3.98 8.40
N THR A 137 -10.73 3.87 8.01
CA THR A 137 -9.87 5.04 7.80
C THR A 137 -10.36 5.86 6.60
N ILE A 138 -10.73 5.20 5.51
CA ILE A 138 -11.30 5.86 4.31
C ILE A 138 -12.60 6.58 4.67
N ARG A 139 -13.51 5.90 5.37
CA ARG A 139 -14.81 6.48 5.77
C ARG A 139 -14.70 7.63 6.77
N SER A 140 -13.66 7.62 7.62
CA SER A 140 -13.40 8.72 8.58
C SER A 140 -12.64 9.89 7.95
N GLY A 141 -12.09 9.72 6.77
CA GLY A 141 -11.33 10.72 6.04
C GLY A 141 -12.14 11.43 4.95
N ALA A 142 -11.43 12.12 4.07
CA ALA A 142 -12.02 12.84 2.93
C ALA A 142 -12.09 11.99 1.65
N PHE A 143 -11.74 10.69 1.72
CA PHE A 143 -11.69 9.82 0.54
C PHE A 143 -13.05 9.24 0.23
N GLU A 144 -13.40 9.20 -1.05
CA GLU A 144 -14.65 8.64 -1.57
C GLU A 144 -14.40 7.40 -2.45
N HIS A 145 -13.19 7.28 -2.97
CA HIS A 145 -12.81 6.24 -3.90
C HIS A 145 -11.50 5.57 -3.47
N ALA A 146 -11.42 4.27 -3.67
CA ALA A 146 -10.20 3.50 -3.50
C ALA A 146 -9.86 2.76 -4.78
N ASP A 147 -8.63 2.89 -5.24
CA ASP A 147 -8.08 2.17 -6.39
C ASP A 147 -7.09 1.11 -5.88
N LEU A 148 -7.32 -0.15 -6.22
CA LEU A 148 -6.38 -1.22 -5.95
C LEU A 148 -5.48 -1.36 -7.17
N VAL A 149 -4.27 -0.84 -7.06
CA VAL A 149 -3.33 -0.77 -8.18
C VAL A 149 -2.43 -2.00 -8.23
N GLN A 150 -2.08 -2.41 -9.45
CA GLN A 150 -1.10 -3.47 -9.74
C GLN A 150 -1.44 -4.82 -9.11
N MET A 151 -2.70 -5.25 -9.23
CA MET A 151 -3.10 -6.60 -8.85
C MET A 151 -2.80 -7.58 -9.99
N GLU A 152 -2.18 -8.68 -9.64
CA GLU A 152 -2.00 -9.80 -10.57
C GLU A 152 -3.34 -10.48 -10.88
N GLU A 153 -3.55 -10.93 -12.13
CA GLU A 153 -4.85 -11.42 -12.60
C GLU A 153 -5.30 -12.73 -11.93
N HIS A 154 -4.36 -13.50 -11.40
CA HIS A 154 -4.62 -14.83 -10.84
C HIS A 154 -4.51 -14.91 -9.31
N VAL A 155 -4.50 -13.78 -8.61
CA VAL A 155 -4.41 -13.80 -7.15
C VAL A 155 -5.78 -13.83 -6.47
N LEU A 156 -5.83 -14.51 -5.33
CA LEU A 156 -7.02 -14.59 -4.48
C LEU A 156 -7.56 -13.19 -4.08
N THR A 157 -6.69 -12.22 -3.99
CA THR A 157 -7.04 -10.82 -3.66
C THR A 157 -7.99 -10.20 -4.67
N LEU A 158 -7.93 -10.62 -5.95
CA LEU A 158 -8.86 -10.16 -6.99
C LEU A 158 -10.28 -10.66 -6.73
N GLU A 159 -10.45 -11.91 -6.30
CA GLU A 159 -11.74 -12.47 -5.95
C GLU A 159 -12.33 -11.82 -4.69
N ASP A 160 -11.50 -11.57 -3.68
CA ASP A 160 -11.90 -10.81 -2.49
C ASP A 160 -12.38 -9.40 -2.86
N THR A 161 -11.69 -8.73 -3.78
CA THR A 161 -12.06 -7.39 -4.27
C THR A 161 -13.40 -7.39 -4.99
N LYS A 162 -13.66 -8.37 -5.86
CA LYS A 162 -14.96 -8.51 -6.53
C LYS A 162 -16.09 -8.74 -5.53
N THR A 163 -15.84 -9.55 -4.51
CA THR A 163 -16.82 -9.81 -3.43
C THR A 163 -17.15 -8.53 -2.64
N MET A 164 -16.21 -7.60 -2.52
CA MET A 164 -16.42 -6.28 -1.91
C MET A 164 -17.04 -5.24 -2.86
N GLY A 165 -17.43 -5.64 -4.08
CA GLY A 165 -18.03 -4.74 -5.08
C GLY A 165 -17.03 -3.98 -5.93
N GLY A 166 -15.76 -4.34 -5.90
CA GLY A 166 -14.73 -3.75 -6.74
C GLY A 166 -14.94 -4.08 -8.23
N GLN A 167 -14.58 -3.14 -9.09
CA GLN A 167 -14.70 -3.26 -10.55
C GLN A 167 -13.35 -3.10 -11.22
N ILE A 168 -13.04 -4.03 -12.14
CA ILE A 168 -11.82 -3.92 -12.96
C ILE A 168 -12.09 -2.86 -14.03
N TYR A 169 -11.36 -1.75 -13.99
CA TYR A 169 -11.50 -0.66 -14.97
C TYR A 169 -10.27 -0.48 -15.86
N LYS A 170 -9.13 -1.04 -15.48
CA LYS A 170 -7.89 -1.06 -16.28
C LYS A 170 -7.24 -2.43 -16.25
N ARG A 171 -6.63 -2.81 -17.36
CA ARG A 171 -5.78 -4.00 -17.48
C ARG A 171 -4.45 -3.58 -18.08
N HIS A 172 -3.37 -3.98 -17.44
CA HIS A 172 -2.00 -3.78 -17.92
C HIS A 172 -1.44 -5.14 -18.33
N ARG A 173 -0.59 -5.16 -19.37
CA ARG A 173 0.13 -6.35 -19.79
C ARG A 173 1.60 -6.02 -19.94
N ILE A 174 2.43 -6.92 -19.44
CA ILE A 174 3.88 -6.90 -19.66
C ILE A 174 4.15 -7.87 -20.81
N TYR A 175 4.97 -7.44 -21.76
CA TYR A 175 5.38 -8.24 -22.90
C TYR A 175 6.89 -8.43 -22.83
N GLU A 176 7.34 -9.67 -22.99
CA GLU A 176 8.74 -10.03 -23.11
C GLU A 176 9.05 -10.42 -24.56
N ARG A 177 10.23 -10.07 -25.04
CA ARG A 177 10.77 -10.48 -26.32
C ARG A 177 12.20 -10.96 -26.14
N HIS A 178 12.47 -12.22 -26.43
CA HIS A 178 13.84 -12.73 -26.55
C HIS A 178 14.49 -12.13 -27.80
N LEU A 179 15.65 -11.53 -27.62
CA LEU A 179 16.46 -10.91 -28.67
C LEU A 179 17.45 -11.92 -29.24
#